data_ffb460d7fe17484dc11665447abd9f8d
#
_entry.id   ffb460d7fe17484dc11665447abd9f8d
#
_cell.length_a   1.000
_cell.length_b   1.000
_cell.length_c   1.000
_cell.angle_alpha   90.00
_cell.angle_beta   90.00
_cell.angle_gamma   90.00
#
_symmetry.space_group_name_H-M   'P 1'
#
loop_
_entity.id
_entity.type
_entity.pdbx_description
1 polymer ?
#
loop_
_entity_poly.entity_id
_entity_poly.type
_entity_poly.pdbx_seq_one_letter_code
_entity_poly.pdbx_strand_id
1 'polypeptide(L)'
;MEKKTPILPGTNSKPLDPRMDALQYEIMQETAQALGRIGRRLEEALAALKRHDETPGSNQDRDALVQEAADRAFALFIQRDYLGLRTDHHLTSTYDIPREVMLRVGVMKKAEKT
;
A
#
# COMPACT_ATOMS: atom_id res chain seq x y z
N MET A 1 -26.08 11.93 37.75
CA MET A 1 -25.30 12.57 36.94
C MET A 1 -25.09 11.91 35.64
N GLU A 2 -25.25 12.61 34.64
CA GLU A 2 -25.15 12.08 33.40
C GLU A 2 -23.77 11.94 32.92
N LYS A 3 -23.45 10.81 32.43
CA LYS A 3 -22.17 10.60 31.93
C LYS A 3 -22.11 10.96 30.50
N LYS A 4 -21.32 11.91 30.19
CA LYS A 4 -21.21 12.32 28.87
C LYS A 4 -20.24 11.53 28.15
N THR A 5 -20.58 10.95 27.03
CA THR A 5 -19.60 10.29 26.24
C THR A 5 -18.72 11.32 25.60
N PRO A 6 -17.44 11.15 25.67
CA PRO A 6 -16.55 12.12 25.06
C PRO A 6 -16.67 12.07 23.55
N ILE A 7 -16.63 13.22 22.96
CA ILE A 7 -16.63 13.32 21.52
C ILE A 7 -15.23 13.23 21.06
N LEU A 8 -14.94 12.22 20.28
CA LEU A 8 -13.59 12.02 19.79
C LEU A 8 -13.23 13.08 18.78
N PRO A 9 -11.97 13.46 18.76
CA PRO A 9 -11.51 14.37 17.71
C PRO A 9 -11.80 13.78 16.36
N GLY A 10 -12.33 14.54 15.49
CA GLY A 10 -12.69 14.06 14.18
C GLY A 10 -14.08 13.50 14.09
N THR A 11 -14.72 13.26 15.21
CA THR A 11 -16.09 12.80 15.23
C THR A 11 -16.96 14.02 15.32
N ASN A 12 -17.69 14.30 14.29
CA ASN A 12 -18.50 15.48 14.26
C ASN A 12 -19.95 15.12 14.42
N SER A 13 -20.56 15.58 15.46
CA SER A 13 -21.96 15.28 15.68
C SER A 13 -22.87 16.24 14.95
N LYS A 14 -22.35 17.34 14.41
CA LYS A 14 -23.17 18.24 13.67
C LYS A 14 -23.36 17.77 12.26
N PRO A 15 -24.55 17.91 11.73
CA PRO A 15 -24.77 17.53 10.35
C PRO A 15 -24.00 18.47 9.45
N LEU A 16 -23.36 17.92 8.45
CA LEU A 16 -22.65 18.70 7.48
C LEU A 16 -23.58 19.13 6.38
N ASP A 17 -23.18 20.18 5.71
CA ASP A 17 -23.83 20.59 4.48
C ASP A 17 -23.85 19.39 3.56
N PRO A 18 -24.99 19.03 2.97
CA PRO A 18 -25.04 17.87 2.07
C PRO A 18 -24.03 17.93 0.94
N ARG A 19 -23.70 19.12 0.47
CA ARG A 19 -22.71 19.24 -0.59
C ARG A 19 -21.33 18.91 -0.07
N MET A 20 -21.03 19.26 1.17
CA MET A 20 -19.75 18.94 1.76
C MET A 20 -19.64 17.45 2.01
N ASP A 21 -20.73 16.81 2.43
CA ASP A 21 -20.74 15.38 2.62
C ASP A 21 -20.49 14.66 1.32
N ALA A 22 -21.14 15.08 0.24
CA ALA A 22 -20.95 14.46 -1.04
C ALA A 22 -19.52 14.62 -1.53
N LEU A 23 -18.95 15.79 -1.32
CA LEU A 23 -17.58 16.03 -1.73
C LEU A 23 -16.60 15.17 -0.95
N GLN A 24 -16.81 15.07 0.37
CA GLN A 24 -15.93 14.24 1.17
C GLN A 24 -16.04 12.78 0.77
N TYR A 25 -17.24 12.33 0.46
CA TYR A 25 -17.44 10.96 0.03
C TYR A 25 -16.68 10.71 -1.28
N GLU A 26 -16.75 11.66 -2.21
CA GLU A 26 -16.04 11.53 -3.47
C GLU A 26 -14.53 11.50 -3.26
N ILE A 27 -14.02 12.31 -2.35
CA ILE A 27 -12.60 12.33 -2.06
C ILE A 27 -12.18 10.97 -1.49
N MET A 28 -12.98 10.42 -0.59
CA MET A 28 -12.65 9.12 -0.01
C MET A 28 -12.69 8.02 -1.04
N GLN A 29 -13.65 8.09 -1.96
CA GLN A 29 -13.73 7.12 -3.03
C GLN A 29 -12.50 7.21 -3.93
N GLU A 30 -12.11 8.41 -4.27
CA GLU A 30 -10.95 8.62 -5.12
C GLU A 30 -9.70 8.12 -4.44
N THR A 31 -9.56 8.39 -3.16
CA THR A 31 -8.42 7.92 -2.38
C THR A 31 -8.37 6.41 -2.33
N ALA A 32 -9.53 5.77 -2.12
CA ALA A 32 -9.59 4.32 -2.06
C ALA A 32 -9.21 3.70 -3.40
N GLN A 33 -9.66 4.32 -4.49
CA GLN A 33 -9.35 3.82 -5.82
C GLN A 33 -7.86 3.97 -6.11
N ALA A 34 -7.28 5.09 -5.72
CA ALA A 34 -5.86 5.31 -5.93
C ALA A 34 -5.04 4.29 -5.15
N LEU A 35 -5.43 4.03 -3.91
CA LEU A 35 -4.75 3.06 -3.08
C LEU A 35 -4.89 1.66 -3.68
N GLY A 36 -6.06 1.36 -4.23
CA GLY A 36 -6.30 0.09 -4.89
C GLY A 36 -5.39 -0.10 -6.09
N ARG A 37 -5.15 0.95 -6.85
CA ARG A 37 -4.26 0.86 -8.01
C ARG A 37 -2.83 0.56 -7.56
N ILE A 38 -2.39 1.20 -6.49
CA ILE A 38 -1.05 0.96 -5.97
C ILE A 38 -0.92 -0.48 -5.49
N GLY A 39 -1.96 -0.97 -4.82
CA GLY A 39 -1.96 -2.36 -4.36
C GLY A 39 -1.92 -3.35 -5.50
N ARG A 40 -2.64 -3.07 -6.58
CA ARG A 40 -2.63 -3.96 -7.72
C ARG A 40 -1.26 -4.01 -8.39
N ARG A 41 -0.55 -2.90 -8.42
CA ARG A 41 0.80 -2.90 -8.97
C ARG A 41 1.73 -3.79 -8.16
N LEU A 42 1.55 -3.77 -6.84
CA LEU A 42 2.31 -4.67 -5.99
C LEU A 42 1.95 -6.12 -6.31
N GLU A 43 0.67 -6.41 -6.44
CA GLU A 43 0.24 -7.77 -6.76
C GLU A 43 0.83 -8.24 -8.08
N GLU A 44 0.85 -7.36 -9.06
CA GLU A 44 1.40 -7.69 -10.37
C GLU A 44 2.88 -7.98 -10.28
N ALA A 45 3.60 -7.18 -9.49
CA ALA A 45 5.03 -7.38 -9.34
C ALA A 45 5.32 -8.70 -8.62
N LEU A 46 4.54 -9.02 -7.59
CA LEU A 46 4.70 -10.28 -6.89
C LEU A 46 4.36 -11.46 -7.78
N ALA A 47 3.34 -11.30 -8.62
CA ALA A 47 2.96 -12.37 -9.55
C ALA A 47 4.06 -12.59 -10.59
N ALA A 48 4.70 -11.52 -11.05
CA ALA A 48 5.78 -11.65 -12.02
C ALA A 48 6.96 -12.41 -11.41
N LEU A 49 7.29 -12.11 -10.16
CA LEU A 49 8.36 -12.82 -9.48
C LEU A 49 8.03 -14.29 -9.33
N LYS A 50 6.79 -14.58 -8.94
CA LYS A 50 6.38 -15.95 -8.76
C LYS A 50 6.41 -16.71 -10.08
N ARG A 51 5.95 -16.10 -11.14
CA ARG A 51 5.98 -16.74 -12.46
C ARG A 51 7.42 -17.06 -12.89
N HIS A 52 8.33 -16.13 -12.61
CA HIS A 52 9.72 -16.37 -12.94
C HIS A 52 10.24 -17.60 -12.19
N ASP A 53 9.93 -17.68 -10.90
CA ASP A 53 10.42 -18.77 -10.06
C ASP A 53 9.82 -20.11 -10.46
N GLU A 54 8.64 -20.08 -11.08
CA GLU A 54 7.97 -21.30 -11.50
C GLU A 54 8.24 -21.66 -12.96
N THR A 55 9.06 -20.88 -13.65
CA THR A 55 9.29 -21.08 -15.07
C THR A 55 10.75 -21.45 -15.29
N PRO A 56 11.06 -22.73 -15.47
CA PRO A 56 12.44 -23.12 -15.74
C PRO A 56 12.90 -22.47 -17.03
N GLY A 57 14.11 -21.96 -17.02
CA GLY A 57 14.65 -21.33 -18.20
C GLY A 57 14.24 -19.91 -18.43
N SER A 58 13.53 -19.33 -17.47
CA SER A 58 13.18 -17.92 -17.58
C SER A 58 14.44 -17.09 -17.64
N ASN A 59 14.51 -16.16 -18.58
CA ASN A 59 15.70 -15.34 -18.75
C ASN A 59 15.53 -13.96 -18.15
N GLN A 60 14.52 -13.76 -17.32
CA GLN A 60 14.34 -12.49 -16.66
C GLN A 60 15.32 -12.33 -15.51
N ASP A 61 15.65 -11.10 -15.22
CA ASP A 61 16.55 -10.79 -14.12
C ASP A 61 15.76 -10.88 -12.81
N ARG A 62 15.99 -11.96 -12.07
CA ARG A 62 15.26 -12.19 -10.84
C ARG A 62 15.50 -11.09 -9.81
N ASP A 63 16.73 -10.59 -9.76
CA ASP A 63 17.06 -9.53 -8.83
C ASP A 63 16.21 -8.29 -9.11
N ALA A 64 16.05 -7.97 -10.38
CA ALA A 64 15.23 -6.83 -10.77
C ALA A 64 13.77 -7.06 -10.41
N LEU A 65 13.29 -8.29 -10.53
CA LEU A 65 11.90 -8.59 -10.16
C LEU A 65 11.68 -8.45 -8.66
N VAL A 66 12.64 -8.88 -7.86
CA VAL A 66 12.55 -8.72 -6.41
C VAL A 66 12.55 -7.24 -6.06
N GLN A 67 13.44 -6.47 -6.70
CA GLN A 67 13.52 -5.05 -6.43
C GLN A 67 12.24 -4.33 -6.84
N GLU A 68 11.68 -4.72 -7.98
CA GLU A 68 10.43 -4.09 -8.42
C GLU A 68 9.31 -4.36 -7.43
N ALA A 69 9.21 -5.59 -6.93
CA ALA A 69 8.19 -5.91 -5.94
C ALA A 69 8.41 -5.12 -4.67
N ALA A 70 9.67 -4.97 -4.25
CA ALA A 70 9.99 -4.21 -3.05
C ALA A 70 9.63 -2.74 -3.24
N ASP A 71 9.90 -2.19 -4.41
CA ASP A 71 9.58 -0.80 -4.69
C ASP A 71 8.07 -0.57 -4.68
N ARG A 72 7.31 -1.52 -5.22
CA ARG A 72 5.86 -1.39 -5.22
C ARG A 72 5.29 -1.54 -3.81
N ALA A 73 5.89 -2.41 -3.01
CA ALA A 73 5.49 -2.55 -1.61
C ALA A 73 5.77 -1.26 -0.85
N PHE A 74 6.94 -0.68 -1.09
CA PHE A 74 7.31 0.56 -0.43
C PHE A 74 6.33 1.67 -0.79
N ALA A 75 5.97 1.78 -2.06
CA ALA A 75 5.02 2.79 -2.50
C ALA A 75 3.68 2.64 -1.78
N LEU A 76 3.23 1.40 -1.61
CA LEU A 76 1.98 1.14 -0.91
C LEU A 76 2.11 1.53 0.56
N PHE A 77 3.21 1.16 1.21
CA PHE A 77 3.40 1.46 2.62
C PHE A 77 3.46 2.97 2.86
N ILE A 78 4.17 3.68 2.00
CA ILE A 78 4.28 5.12 2.11
C ILE A 78 2.91 5.78 1.95
N GLN A 79 2.14 5.33 0.97
CA GLN A 79 0.83 5.92 0.74
C GLN A 79 -0.11 5.64 1.90
N ARG A 80 -0.07 4.42 2.44
CA ARG A 80 -0.90 4.09 3.59
C ARG A 80 -0.50 4.92 4.80
N ASP A 81 0.79 5.10 5.01
CA ASP A 81 1.27 5.90 6.12
C ASP A 81 0.82 7.34 5.98
N TYR A 82 0.89 7.88 4.79
CA TYR A 82 0.45 9.23 4.52
C TYR A 82 -1.03 9.41 4.85
N LEU A 83 -1.81 8.36 4.63
CA LEU A 83 -3.25 8.40 4.90
C LEU A 83 -3.58 8.04 6.35
N GLY A 84 -2.59 7.79 7.18
CA GLY A 84 -2.80 7.44 8.56
C GLY A 84 -3.18 5.99 8.77
N LEU A 85 -2.97 5.13 7.77
CA LEU A 85 -3.29 3.73 7.88
C LEU A 85 -2.07 2.96 8.33
N ARG A 86 -2.29 1.97 9.20
CA ARG A 86 -1.18 1.20 9.70
C ARG A 86 -0.63 0.23 8.68
N THR A 87 0.66 0.05 8.71
CA THR A 87 1.32 -0.98 7.95
C THR A 87 1.93 -1.94 8.95
N ASP A 88 1.34 -3.11 9.09
CA ASP A 88 1.84 -4.09 10.03
C ASP A 88 1.89 -5.43 9.32
N HIS A 89 2.20 -6.48 10.10
CA HIS A 89 2.37 -7.78 9.47
C HIS A 89 1.06 -8.33 8.92
N HIS A 90 -0.06 -7.82 9.37
CA HIS A 90 -1.34 -8.23 8.82
C HIS A 90 -1.44 -7.82 7.35
N LEU A 91 -0.97 -6.62 7.04
CA LEU A 91 -0.96 -6.16 5.66
C LEU A 91 0.00 -6.98 4.82
N THR A 92 1.18 -7.26 5.35
CA THR A 92 2.16 -8.05 4.59
C THR A 92 1.66 -9.46 4.37
N SER A 93 0.91 -10.00 5.33
CA SER A 93 0.30 -11.31 5.18
C SER A 93 -0.76 -11.30 4.09
N THR A 94 -1.56 -10.25 4.08
CA THR A 94 -2.64 -10.13 3.10
C THR A 94 -2.10 -10.16 1.68
N TYR A 95 -0.98 -9.50 1.44
CA TYR A 95 -0.38 -9.51 0.11
C TYR A 95 0.58 -10.67 -0.09
N ASP A 96 0.86 -11.43 0.97
CA ASP A 96 1.76 -12.56 0.88
C ASP A 96 3.12 -12.15 0.34
N ILE A 97 3.69 -11.12 0.94
CA ILE A 97 4.96 -10.58 0.49
C ILE A 97 6.09 -11.45 1.01
N PRO A 98 6.93 -12.00 0.11
CA PRO A 98 8.03 -12.85 0.56
C PRO A 98 9.03 -12.07 1.39
N ARG A 99 9.68 -12.77 2.29
CA ARG A 99 10.65 -12.14 3.16
C ARG A 99 11.77 -11.44 2.39
N GLU A 100 12.24 -12.06 1.31
CA GLU A 100 13.32 -11.46 0.55
C GLU A 100 12.89 -10.12 -0.08
N VAL A 101 11.60 -10.00 -0.42
CA VAL A 101 11.09 -8.75 -0.92
C VAL A 101 11.04 -7.72 0.22
N MET A 102 10.55 -8.16 1.38
CA MET A 102 10.45 -7.27 2.52
C MET A 102 11.82 -6.73 2.94
N LEU A 103 12.86 -7.52 2.78
CA LEU A 103 14.19 -7.07 3.15
C LEU A 103 14.71 -5.96 2.26
N ARG A 104 14.10 -5.78 1.10
CA ARG A 104 14.50 -4.71 0.19
C ARG A 104 13.55 -3.53 0.17
N VAL A 105 12.49 -3.59 0.96
CA VAL A 105 11.54 -2.49 1.00
C VAL A 105 12.25 -1.26 1.56
N GLY A 106 12.17 -0.16 0.84
CA GLY A 106 12.78 1.07 1.28
C GLY A 106 14.27 1.17 1.02
N VAL A 107 14.87 0.13 0.46
CA VAL A 107 16.29 0.16 0.15
C VAL A 107 16.44 0.68 -1.26
N MET A 108 17.14 1.79 -1.41
CA MET A 108 17.36 2.34 -2.72
C MET A 108 18.47 1.58 -3.39
N LYS A 109 18.22 1.22 -4.64
CA LYS A 109 19.23 0.56 -5.39
C LYS A 109 20.37 1.54 -5.61
N LYS A 110 21.58 1.13 -5.35
CA LYS A 110 22.71 1.98 -5.59
C LYS A 110 22.82 2.33 -7.02
N ALA A 111 23.07 3.59 -7.29
CA ALA A 111 23.27 4.00 -8.66
C ALA A 111 24.46 3.23 -9.23
N GLU A 112 24.32 2.87 -10.48
CA GLU A 112 25.41 2.18 -11.12
C GLU A 112 26.61 3.07 -11.16
N LYS A 113 27.69 2.54 -10.69
CA LYS A 113 28.89 3.30 -10.78
C LYS A 113 29.44 3.06 -12.13
N THR A 114 29.61 4.07 -12.83
CA THR A 114 30.12 3.92 -14.17
C THR A 114 31.57 4.20 -14.21
#